data_0ccbf24ccd13902f71f66e9d5013ecff
#
_entry.id   0ccbf24ccd13902f71f66e9d5013ecff
#
_cell.length_a   1.000
_cell.length_b   1.000
_cell.length_c   1.000
_cell.angle_alpha   90.00
_cell.angle_beta   90.00
_cell.angle_gamma   90.00
#
_symmetry.space_group_name_H-M   'P 1'
#
loop_
_entity.id
_entity.type
_entity.pdbx_description
1 polymer ?
#
loop_
_entity_poly.entity_id
_entity_poly.type
_entity_poly.pdbx_seq_one_letter_code
_entity_poly.pdbx_strand_id
1 'polypeptide(L)'
;MDKMMDKIASFTIDHLKLLPGIYVSRKDQAGDSLITTFDIRMTRPNYEPVLNTAEIHTIEHLGATYLRNHDSMKDHVIYFGPMGCRTGFYLLLSGDWNSADIVPLITGMFTFKIGRAS
;
A
#
# COMPACT_ATOMS: atom_id res chain seq x y z
N MET A 1 -15.41 10.32 11.23
CA MET A 1 -16.15 9.11 11.03
C MET A 1 -15.43 8.15 10.12
N ASP A 2 -14.98 8.62 9.03
CA ASP A 2 -14.45 7.74 8.00
C ASP A 2 -13.18 7.04 8.40
N LYS A 3 -12.30 7.71 9.13
CA LYS A 3 -11.07 7.08 9.57
C LYS A 3 -11.34 5.92 10.51
N MET A 4 -12.28 6.12 11.42
CA MET A 4 -12.68 5.08 12.34
C MET A 4 -13.34 3.94 11.58
N MET A 5 -14.19 4.26 10.61
CA MET A 5 -14.86 3.26 9.81
C MET A 5 -13.88 2.49 8.95
N ASP A 6 -12.93 3.18 8.34
CA ASP A 6 -11.92 2.53 7.52
C ASP A 6 -11.11 1.55 8.36
N LYS A 7 -10.73 1.98 9.55
CA LYS A 7 -9.95 1.15 10.44
C LYS A 7 -10.74 -0.05 10.92
N ILE A 8 -11.99 0.16 11.29
CA ILE A 8 -12.86 -0.91 11.72
C ILE A 8 -13.12 -1.87 10.57
N ALA A 9 -13.35 -1.33 9.38
CA ALA A 9 -13.59 -2.16 8.22
C ALA A 9 -12.40 -3.03 7.91
N SER A 10 -11.18 -2.47 7.96
CA SER A 10 -9.97 -3.25 7.74
C SER A 10 -9.84 -4.38 8.73
N PHE A 11 -10.27 -4.12 9.96
CA PHE A 11 -10.14 -5.06 11.05
C PHE A 11 -11.23 -6.13 11.02
N THR A 12 -12.47 -5.70 10.84
CA THR A 12 -13.63 -6.58 10.95
C THR A 12 -13.96 -7.34 9.69
N ILE A 13 -13.62 -6.76 8.56
CA ILE A 13 -13.69 -7.50 7.31
C ILE A 13 -12.72 -8.64 7.36
N ASP A 14 -11.68 -8.34 8.04
CA ASP A 14 -10.67 -9.21 8.54
C ASP A 14 -10.32 -10.35 7.61
N HIS A 15 -9.96 -11.42 8.21
CA HIS A 15 -9.30 -12.53 7.55
C HIS A 15 -10.17 -13.26 6.57
N LEU A 16 -11.48 -13.14 6.71
CA LEU A 16 -12.38 -13.88 5.85
C LEU A 16 -12.80 -13.11 4.62
N LYS A 17 -12.95 -11.81 4.77
CA LYS A 17 -13.54 -10.98 3.73
C LYS A 17 -12.59 -9.97 3.12
N LEU A 18 -11.39 -9.84 3.65
CA LEU A 18 -10.45 -8.87 3.16
C LEU A 18 -10.03 -9.25 1.74
N LEU A 19 -10.45 -8.45 0.79
CA LEU A 19 -10.13 -8.67 -0.60
C LEU A 19 -8.89 -7.86 -0.98
N PRO A 20 -8.19 -8.25 -2.04
CA PRO A 20 -7.11 -7.41 -2.54
C PRO A 20 -7.60 -6.00 -2.80
N GLY A 21 -6.78 -5.02 -2.47
CA GLY A 21 -7.16 -3.64 -2.64
C GLY A 21 -6.27 -2.71 -1.83
N ILE A 22 -6.70 -1.47 -1.76
CA ILE A 22 -5.97 -0.41 -1.08
C ILE A 22 -6.83 0.11 0.06
N TYR A 23 -6.26 0.10 1.27
CA TYR A 23 -6.99 0.51 2.46
C TYR A 23 -6.17 1.49 3.28
N VAL A 24 -6.83 2.52 3.82
CA VAL A 24 -6.18 3.38 4.82
C VAL A 24 -6.21 2.63 6.13
N SER A 25 -5.06 2.26 6.65
CA SER A 25 -5.01 1.53 7.92
C SER A 25 -4.92 2.45 9.11
N ARG A 26 -4.23 3.59 8.97
CA ARG A 26 -4.15 4.55 10.07
C ARG A 26 -3.65 5.90 9.58
N LYS A 27 -3.93 6.93 10.37
CA LYS A 27 -3.40 8.27 10.16
C LYS A 27 -2.82 8.74 11.48
N ASP A 28 -1.57 9.18 11.44
CA ASP A 28 -0.86 9.58 12.64
C ASP A 28 -0.33 11.00 12.51
N GLN A 29 -0.37 11.74 13.62
CA GLN A 29 0.19 13.07 13.67
C GLN A 29 1.66 12.97 14.08
N ALA A 30 2.52 13.61 13.31
CA ALA A 30 3.95 13.64 13.60
C ALA A 30 4.38 15.10 13.54
N GLY A 31 4.43 15.77 14.70
CA GLY A 31 4.69 17.19 14.76
C GLY A 31 3.57 17.94 14.05
N ASP A 32 3.91 18.74 13.08
CA ASP A 32 2.93 19.49 12.29
C ASP A 32 2.42 18.71 11.08
N SER A 33 2.92 17.51 10.89
CA SER A 33 2.59 16.72 9.72
C SER A 33 1.66 15.56 10.07
N LEU A 34 0.87 15.16 9.10
CA LEU A 34 0.04 13.97 9.21
C LEU A 34 0.68 12.90 8.34
N ILE A 35 0.65 11.67 8.81
CA ILE A 35 1.18 10.54 8.06
C ILE A 35 0.04 9.56 7.84
N THR A 36 -0.22 9.24 6.57
CA THR A 36 -1.24 8.26 6.21
C THR A 36 -0.56 6.94 5.86
N THR A 37 -1.00 5.86 6.49
CA THR A 37 -0.50 4.52 6.21
C THR A 37 -1.54 3.76 5.41
N PHE A 38 -1.10 3.25 4.27
CA PHE A 38 -1.96 2.44 3.41
C PHE A 38 -1.54 0.99 3.45
N ASP A 39 -2.53 0.11 3.52
CA ASP A 39 -2.35 -1.31 3.30
C ASP A 39 -2.68 -1.59 1.84
N ILE A 40 -1.71 -2.11 1.12
CA ILE A 40 -1.91 -2.49 -0.28
C ILE A 40 -1.93 -4.00 -0.30
N ARG A 41 -3.13 -4.56 -0.36
CA ARG A 41 -3.33 -6.01 -0.30
C ARG A 41 -3.26 -6.60 -1.70
N MET A 42 -2.40 -7.59 -1.84
CA MET A 42 -2.16 -8.25 -3.13
C MET A 42 -2.84 -9.60 -3.19
N THR A 43 -3.00 -10.26 -2.04
CA THR A 43 -3.62 -11.57 -1.98
C THR A 43 -4.61 -11.59 -0.81
N ARG A 44 -5.55 -12.54 -0.88
CA ARG A 44 -6.54 -12.71 0.18
C ARG A 44 -5.97 -13.64 1.24
N PRO A 45 -5.81 -13.15 2.49
CA PRO A 45 -5.33 -14.01 3.56
C PRO A 45 -6.24 -15.23 3.70
N ASN A 46 -5.66 -16.38 3.91
CA ASN A 46 -6.37 -17.64 4.12
C ASN A 46 -7.04 -18.23 2.90
N TYR A 47 -7.08 -17.51 1.79
CA TYR A 47 -7.72 -18.01 0.57
C TYR A 47 -6.74 -18.20 -0.57
N GLU A 48 -5.67 -17.42 -0.57
CA GLU A 48 -4.71 -17.45 -1.65
C GLU A 48 -3.32 -17.61 -1.07
N PRO A 49 -2.40 -18.21 -1.83
CA PRO A 49 -1.02 -18.32 -1.36
C PRO A 49 -0.43 -16.93 -1.11
N VAL A 50 0.41 -16.84 -0.10
CA VAL A 50 1.14 -15.60 0.13
C VAL A 50 2.17 -15.41 -0.97
N LEU A 51 2.63 -14.17 -1.12
CA LEU A 51 3.68 -13.86 -2.09
C LEU A 51 4.98 -14.55 -1.70
N ASN A 52 5.70 -15.08 -2.67
CA ASN A 52 7.00 -15.68 -2.37
C ASN A 52 8.06 -14.59 -2.24
N THR A 53 9.21 -14.97 -1.71
CA THR A 53 10.28 -14.02 -1.43
C THR A 53 10.76 -13.29 -2.67
N ALA A 54 10.87 -14.00 -3.78
CA ALA A 54 11.34 -13.39 -5.02
C ALA A 54 10.35 -12.35 -5.52
N GLU A 55 9.04 -12.65 -5.45
CA GLU A 55 8.01 -11.71 -5.85
C GLU A 55 8.04 -10.46 -4.97
N ILE A 56 8.20 -10.66 -3.66
CA ILE A 56 8.25 -9.54 -2.71
C ILE A 56 9.42 -8.64 -3.03
N HIS A 57 10.61 -9.21 -3.23
CA HIS A 57 11.80 -8.41 -3.54
C HIS A 57 11.63 -7.65 -4.85
N THR A 58 11.06 -8.30 -5.85
CA THR A 58 10.83 -7.66 -7.14
C THR A 58 9.89 -6.47 -7.02
N ILE A 59 8.77 -6.68 -6.35
CA ILE A 59 7.78 -5.61 -6.19
C ILE A 59 8.34 -4.49 -5.34
N GLU A 60 9.04 -4.83 -4.27
CA GLU A 60 9.62 -3.84 -3.39
C GLU A 60 10.62 -2.96 -4.13
N HIS A 61 11.50 -3.59 -4.89
CA HIS A 61 12.52 -2.85 -5.64
C HIS A 61 11.91 -1.98 -6.72
N LEU A 62 11.04 -2.55 -7.54
CA LEU A 62 10.43 -1.80 -8.64
C LEU A 62 9.48 -0.72 -8.12
N GLY A 63 8.74 -1.03 -7.06
CA GLY A 63 7.86 -0.06 -6.45
C GLY A 63 8.63 1.11 -5.86
N ALA A 64 9.69 0.82 -5.13
CA ALA A 64 10.52 1.89 -4.55
C ALA A 64 11.13 2.75 -5.65
N THR A 65 11.58 2.14 -6.73
CA THR A 65 12.13 2.87 -7.87
C THR A 65 11.08 3.77 -8.50
N TYR A 66 9.89 3.24 -8.71
CA TYR A 66 8.80 4.01 -9.29
C TYR A 66 8.46 5.21 -8.43
N LEU A 67 8.34 4.99 -7.12
CA LEU A 67 7.95 6.05 -6.20
C LEU A 67 9.03 7.13 -6.10
N ARG A 68 10.30 6.74 -6.08
CA ARG A 68 11.40 7.72 -6.02
C ARG A 68 11.45 8.62 -7.25
N ASN A 69 10.95 8.12 -8.37
CA ASN A 69 10.99 8.87 -9.62
C ASN A 69 9.66 9.51 -9.99
N HIS A 70 8.67 9.42 -9.11
CA HIS A 70 7.36 9.99 -9.39
C HIS A 70 7.37 11.48 -9.10
N ASP A 71 7.10 12.29 -10.12
CA ASP A 71 7.26 13.74 -10.04
C ASP A 71 6.46 14.37 -8.90
N SER A 72 5.22 13.98 -8.73
CA SER A 72 4.35 14.64 -7.76
C SER A 72 4.33 13.95 -6.39
N MET A 73 4.75 12.71 -6.30
CA MET A 73 4.63 11.96 -5.04
C MET A 73 5.93 11.68 -4.34
N LYS A 74 7.06 11.80 -5.04
CA LYS A 74 8.34 11.40 -4.47
C LYS A 74 8.66 12.07 -3.13
N ASP A 75 8.22 13.31 -2.97
CA ASP A 75 8.52 14.06 -1.75
C ASP A 75 7.57 13.70 -0.60
N HIS A 76 6.53 12.97 -0.89
CA HIS A 76 5.57 12.54 0.14
C HIS A 76 5.83 11.13 0.63
N VAL A 77 6.58 10.34 -0.12
CA VAL A 77 6.80 8.94 0.24
C VAL A 77 7.75 8.85 1.42
N ILE A 78 7.27 8.23 2.50
CA ILE A 78 8.07 8.01 3.70
C ILE A 78 8.62 6.59 3.69
N TYR A 79 7.78 5.63 3.32
CA TYR A 79 8.18 4.23 3.37
C TYR A 79 7.31 3.40 2.44
N PHE A 80 7.90 2.42 1.80
CA PHE A 80 7.20 1.40 1.04
C PHE A 80 7.91 0.07 1.30
N GLY A 81 7.19 -0.90 1.80
CA GLY A 81 7.79 -2.18 2.09
C GLY A 81 6.76 -3.27 2.36
N PRO A 82 7.19 -4.52 2.39
CA PRO A 82 6.29 -5.65 2.50
C PRO A 82 5.71 -5.81 3.91
N MET A 83 4.53 -6.41 3.95
CA MET A 83 3.94 -6.85 5.21
C MET A 83 4.60 -8.14 5.65
N GLY A 84 4.71 -8.32 6.97
CA GLY A 84 5.29 -9.54 7.50
C GLY A 84 4.52 -10.79 7.11
N CYS A 85 3.23 -10.68 6.89
CA CYS A 85 2.39 -11.81 6.49
C CYS A 85 2.49 -12.14 5.01
N ARG A 86 3.23 -11.34 4.24
CA ARG A 86 3.44 -11.53 2.81
C ARG A 86 2.18 -11.51 1.95
N THR A 87 1.17 -10.79 2.41
CA THR A 87 -0.06 -10.64 1.64
C THR A 87 -0.16 -9.30 0.94
N GLY A 88 0.81 -8.43 1.16
CA GLY A 88 0.81 -7.12 0.54
C GLY A 88 1.93 -6.24 1.05
N PHE A 89 1.72 -4.94 0.88
CA PHE A 89 2.73 -3.94 1.19
C PHE A 89 2.13 -2.80 1.98
N TYR A 90 2.98 -2.10 2.73
CA TYR A 90 2.62 -0.84 3.38
C TYR A 90 3.19 0.32 2.59
N LEU A 91 2.40 1.37 2.47
CA LEU A 91 2.87 2.62 1.90
C LEU A 91 2.55 3.73 2.88
N LEU A 92 3.56 4.46 3.33
CA LEU A 92 3.40 5.57 4.23
C LEU A 92 3.67 6.86 3.47
N LEU A 93 2.71 7.78 3.53
CA LEU A 93 2.82 9.06 2.84
C LEU A 93 2.64 10.20 3.84
N SER A 94 3.42 11.26 3.67
CA SER A 94 3.17 12.47 4.42
C SER A 94 1.95 13.17 3.83
N GLY A 95 1.04 13.61 4.69
CA GLY A 95 -0.18 14.27 4.28
C GLY A 95 -1.41 13.46 4.60
N ASP A 96 -2.56 14.05 4.31
CA ASP A 96 -3.87 13.44 4.56
C ASP A 96 -4.41 12.92 3.24
N TRP A 97 -4.31 11.62 3.05
CA TRP A 97 -4.68 10.99 1.79
C TRP A 97 -5.79 9.97 1.97
N ASN A 98 -6.59 9.78 0.93
CA ASN A 98 -7.63 8.76 0.90
C ASN A 98 -7.22 7.65 -0.06
N SER A 99 -7.86 6.49 0.08
CA SER A 99 -7.56 5.37 -0.81
C SER A 99 -7.73 5.76 -2.28
N ALA A 100 -8.79 6.50 -2.59
CA ALA A 100 -9.05 6.93 -3.97
C ALA A 100 -7.92 7.80 -4.53
N ASP A 101 -7.24 8.53 -3.66
CA ASP A 101 -6.17 9.43 -4.11
C ASP A 101 -4.98 8.67 -4.65
N ILE A 102 -4.75 7.46 -4.15
CA ILE A 102 -3.56 6.72 -4.53
C ILE A 102 -3.81 5.53 -5.45
N VAL A 103 -5.07 5.29 -5.82
CA VAL A 103 -5.36 4.27 -6.82
C VAL A 103 -4.56 4.51 -8.10
N PRO A 104 -4.55 5.75 -8.66
CA PRO A 104 -3.74 5.99 -9.86
C PRO A 104 -2.25 5.74 -9.64
N LEU A 105 -1.75 6.09 -8.46
CA LEU A 105 -0.34 5.89 -8.14
C LEU A 105 0.00 4.40 -8.14
N ILE A 106 -0.80 3.60 -7.49
CA ILE A 106 -0.56 2.16 -7.38
C ILE A 106 -0.77 1.48 -8.73
N THR A 107 -1.79 1.90 -9.47
CA THR A 107 -2.01 1.38 -10.81
C THR A 107 -0.81 1.66 -11.70
N GLY A 108 -0.28 2.88 -11.63
CA GLY A 108 0.91 3.24 -12.38
C GLY A 108 2.11 2.42 -11.98
N MET A 109 2.26 2.15 -10.70
CA MET A 109 3.36 1.33 -10.18
C MET A 109 3.33 -0.07 -10.77
N PHE A 110 2.18 -0.70 -10.82
CA PHE A 110 2.07 -2.05 -11.36
C PHE A 110 2.22 -2.08 -12.87
N THR A 111 1.77 -1.04 -13.55
CA THR A 111 2.01 -0.93 -14.98
C THR A 111 3.50 -0.81 -15.25
N PHE A 112 4.21 -0.02 -14.46
CA PHE A 112 5.66 0.13 -14.54
C PHE A 112 6.35 -1.22 -14.30
N LYS A 113 5.91 -1.96 -13.28
CA LYS A 113 6.45 -3.27 -12.97
C LYS A 113 6.30 -4.23 -14.16
N ILE A 114 5.11 -4.26 -14.75
CA ILE A 114 4.85 -5.13 -15.90
C ILE A 114 5.76 -4.75 -17.07
N GLY A 115 5.88 -3.46 -17.34
CA GLY A 115 6.76 -2.99 -18.40
C GLY A 115 8.21 -3.38 -18.18
N ARG A 116 8.66 -3.32 -16.92
CA ARG A 116 10.04 -3.69 -16.61
C ARG A 116 10.27 -5.18 -16.67
N ALA A 117 9.23 -5.95 -16.37
CA ALA A 117 9.31 -7.41 -16.42
C ALA A 117 9.24 -7.95 -17.85
N SER A 118 8.69 -7.17 -18.74
CA SER A 118 8.61 -7.55 -20.15
C SER A 118 9.93 -7.28 -20.84
#